data_5965c6ce2203a97a7373134dfbc0bc9e
#
_entry.id   5965c6ce2203a97a7373134dfbc0bc9e
#
_cell.length_a   1.000
_cell.length_b   1.000
_cell.length_c   1.000
_cell.angle_alpha   90.00
_cell.angle_beta   90.00
_cell.angle_gamma   90.00
#
_symmetry.space_group_name_H-M   'P 1'
#
loop_
_entity.id
_entity.type
_entity.pdbx_description
1 polymer ?
#
loop_
_entity_poly.entity_id
_entity_poly.type
_entity_poly.pdbx_seq_one_letter_code
_entity_poly.pdbx_strand_id
1 'polypeptide(L)'
;MAKLVYGLSQSLDGYVDHMKLGPPVPEAFHHFIELVRGLTGLIYGRRMYEIMRYWDEDLPDWDAEDRDFAVAWRSQPKWVVSRSLKSVGPNATLVADDFEKVIRRLKAELDGEILVGGTVLAQSLAEAGLIDEYRLYLRPVVLGGGTP
;
A
#
# COMPACT_ATOMS: atom_id res chain seq x y z
N MET A 1 -1.37 -20.23 2.12
CA MET A 1 -0.34 -19.39 1.49
C MET A 1 -0.97 -18.08 1.02
N ALA A 2 -0.37 -16.97 1.37
CA ALA A 2 -0.90 -15.66 1.00
C ALA A 2 -0.55 -15.28 -0.43
N LYS A 3 -1.48 -14.55 -1.07
CA LYS A 3 -1.27 -13.95 -2.39
C LYS A 3 -0.70 -12.55 -2.20
N LEU A 4 0.37 -12.23 -2.92
CA LEU A 4 0.97 -10.91 -2.91
C LEU A 4 0.40 -10.10 -4.08
N VAL A 5 -0.30 -9.01 -3.76
CA VAL A 5 -1.03 -8.19 -4.73
C VAL A 5 -0.39 -6.81 -4.81
N TYR A 6 -0.03 -6.38 -6.00
CA TYR A 6 0.40 -5.01 -6.24
C TYR A 6 -0.78 -4.23 -6.84
N GLY A 7 -1.39 -3.38 -6.03
CA GLY A 7 -2.48 -2.50 -6.45
C GLY A 7 -2.03 -1.05 -6.46
N LEU A 8 -2.36 -0.31 -7.51
CA LEU A 8 -1.99 1.09 -7.60
C LEU A 8 -2.99 1.86 -8.46
N SER A 9 -3.16 3.13 -8.11
CA SER A 9 -3.90 4.08 -8.93
C SER A 9 -2.96 4.71 -9.94
N GLN A 10 -3.45 4.92 -11.16
CA GLN A 10 -2.65 5.40 -12.27
C GLN A 10 -3.45 6.37 -13.11
N SER A 11 -2.81 7.45 -13.58
CA SER A 11 -3.40 8.37 -14.56
C SER A 11 -3.51 7.69 -15.93
N LEU A 12 -4.28 8.28 -16.84
CA LEU A 12 -4.43 7.74 -18.19
C LEU A 12 -3.11 7.73 -18.95
N ASP A 13 -2.19 8.65 -18.64
CA ASP A 13 -0.88 8.74 -19.27
C ASP A 13 0.24 8.03 -18.49
N GLY A 14 -0.12 7.19 -17.52
CA GLY A 14 0.82 6.24 -16.91
C GLY A 14 1.56 6.71 -15.68
N TYR A 15 1.12 7.77 -15.01
CA TYR A 15 1.78 8.27 -13.80
C TYR A 15 1.06 7.80 -12.54
N VAL A 16 1.83 7.54 -11.49
CA VAL A 16 1.32 6.93 -10.26
C VAL A 16 1.52 7.79 -9.01
N ASP A 17 1.77 9.07 -9.19
CA ASP A 17 1.98 10.00 -8.07
C ASP A 17 0.71 10.11 -7.22
N HIS A 18 0.73 9.49 -6.06
CA HIS A 18 -0.41 9.39 -5.17
C HIS A 18 -1.05 10.75 -4.87
N MET A 19 -0.24 11.74 -4.52
CA MET A 19 -0.74 13.05 -4.14
C MET A 19 -1.26 13.88 -5.34
N LYS A 20 -0.74 13.62 -6.53
CA LYS A 20 -1.15 14.35 -7.74
C LYS A 20 -2.46 13.81 -8.33
N LEU A 21 -2.78 12.56 -8.07
CA LEU A 21 -4.02 11.95 -8.56
C LEU A 21 -5.25 12.48 -7.82
N GLY A 22 -5.05 13.06 -6.64
CA GLY A 22 -6.14 13.56 -5.82
C GLY A 22 -6.93 12.46 -5.11
N PRO A 23 -7.95 12.82 -4.34
CA PRO A 23 -8.74 11.84 -3.62
C PRO A 23 -9.56 10.98 -4.58
N PRO A 24 -9.82 9.70 -4.22
CA PRO A 24 -10.69 8.85 -5.03
C PRO A 24 -12.15 9.34 -4.97
N VAL A 25 -12.92 9.00 -6.00
CA VAL A 25 -14.38 9.22 -5.95
C VAL A 25 -14.99 8.34 -4.85
N PRO A 26 -16.19 8.70 -4.30
CA PRO A 26 -16.77 7.97 -3.18
C PRO A 26 -16.89 6.46 -3.37
N GLU A 27 -17.31 6.01 -4.53
CA GLU A 27 -17.45 4.58 -4.83
C GLU A 27 -16.10 3.86 -4.78
N ALA A 28 -15.05 4.49 -5.31
CA ALA A 28 -13.70 3.95 -5.26
C ALA A 28 -13.17 3.91 -3.83
N PHE A 29 -13.46 4.94 -3.04
CA PHE A 29 -13.03 4.99 -1.64
C PHE A 29 -13.69 3.89 -0.82
N HIS A 30 -14.99 3.65 -1.01
CA HIS A 30 -15.69 2.53 -0.40
C HIS A 30 -15.03 1.20 -0.76
N HIS A 31 -14.69 1.02 -2.03
CA HIS A 31 -13.98 -0.17 -2.48
C HIS A 31 -12.66 -0.36 -1.73
N PHE A 32 -11.88 0.71 -1.57
CA PHE A 32 -10.61 0.64 -0.86
C PHE A 32 -10.76 0.33 0.63
N ILE A 33 -11.80 0.85 1.27
CA ILE A 33 -12.10 0.53 2.67
C ILE A 33 -12.34 -0.98 2.81
N GLU A 34 -13.20 -1.54 1.97
CA GLU A 34 -13.51 -2.97 2.00
C GLU A 34 -12.29 -3.83 1.63
N LEU A 35 -11.50 -3.38 0.64
CA LEU A 35 -10.27 -4.05 0.27
C LEU A 35 -9.32 -4.16 1.47
N VAL A 36 -9.06 -3.03 2.13
CA VAL A 36 -8.12 -3.00 3.27
C VAL A 36 -8.65 -3.84 4.43
N ARG A 37 -9.94 -3.82 4.71
CA ARG A 37 -10.54 -4.67 5.75
C ARG A 37 -10.30 -6.16 5.50
N GLY A 38 -10.30 -6.57 4.25
CA GLY A 38 -10.13 -7.97 3.88
C GLY A 38 -8.69 -8.44 3.77
N LEU A 39 -7.71 -7.56 3.93
CA LEU A 39 -6.31 -7.92 3.79
C LEU A 39 -5.78 -8.67 5.00
N THR A 40 -4.74 -9.46 4.78
CA THR A 40 -3.97 -10.08 5.84
C THR A 40 -2.81 -9.20 6.29
N GLY A 41 -2.33 -8.32 5.42
CA GLY A 41 -1.26 -7.39 5.74
C GLY A 41 -0.95 -6.44 4.60
N LEU A 42 -0.05 -5.51 4.88
CA LEU A 42 0.42 -4.50 3.96
C LEU A 42 1.94 -4.46 3.96
N ILE A 43 2.54 -4.37 2.77
CA ILE A 43 3.98 -4.21 2.63
C ILE A 43 4.24 -2.91 1.89
N TYR A 44 5.02 -2.04 2.49
CA TYR A 44 5.33 -0.73 1.93
C TYR A 44 6.82 -0.52 1.74
N GLY A 45 7.16 0.21 0.67
CA GLY A 45 8.42 0.92 0.62
C GLY A 45 8.34 2.17 1.48
N ARG A 46 9.48 2.82 1.71
CA ARG A 46 9.58 3.97 2.61
C ARG A 46 8.62 5.10 2.26
N ARG A 47 8.64 5.56 1.00
CA ARG A 47 7.85 6.73 0.60
C ARG A 47 6.36 6.49 0.74
N MET A 48 5.89 5.33 0.32
CA MET A 48 4.48 5.02 0.44
C MET A 48 4.06 4.90 1.91
N TYR A 49 4.90 4.31 2.75
CA TYR A 49 4.61 4.25 4.18
C TYR A 49 4.53 5.65 4.79
N GLU A 50 5.46 6.54 4.43
CA GLU A 50 5.44 7.92 4.95
C GLU A 50 4.17 8.66 4.55
N ILE A 51 3.64 8.40 3.37
CA ILE A 51 2.35 8.95 2.94
C ILE A 51 1.20 8.32 3.72
N MET A 52 1.19 7.01 3.83
CA MET A 52 0.06 6.27 4.41
C MET A 52 -0.04 6.39 5.93
N ARG A 53 1.05 6.69 6.62
CA ARG A 53 1.00 6.85 8.08
C ARG A 53 0.18 8.06 8.52
N TYR A 54 -0.25 8.90 7.61
CA TYR A 54 -1.31 9.88 7.82
C TYR A 54 -2.54 9.25 8.50
N TRP A 55 -2.83 7.98 8.20
CA TRP A 55 -3.97 7.27 8.74
C TRP A 55 -3.77 6.75 10.17
N ASP A 56 -2.57 6.91 10.73
CA ASP A 56 -2.32 6.69 12.17
C ASP A 56 -2.79 7.87 13.01
N GLU A 57 -3.09 8.99 12.41
CA GLU A 57 -3.59 10.19 13.10
C GLU A 57 -5.10 10.10 13.30
N ASP A 58 -5.64 11.05 14.06
CA ASP A 58 -7.08 11.21 14.26
C ASP A 58 -7.40 12.67 14.10
N LEU A 59 -7.77 13.09 12.90
CA LEU A 59 -7.98 14.48 12.56
C LEU A 59 -9.46 14.86 12.73
N PRO A 60 -9.73 16.05 13.30
CA PRO A 60 -11.12 16.45 13.61
C PRO A 60 -11.97 16.73 12.38
N ASP A 61 -11.35 17.03 11.23
CA ASP A 61 -12.06 17.31 9.98
C ASP A 61 -12.36 16.08 9.13
N TRP A 62 -11.97 14.89 9.58
CA TRP A 62 -12.30 13.65 8.88
C TRP A 62 -13.79 13.36 8.96
N ASP A 63 -14.38 12.92 7.85
CA ASP A 63 -15.74 12.41 7.84
C ASP A 63 -15.79 10.94 8.29
N ALA A 64 -16.99 10.33 8.25
CA ALA A 64 -17.16 8.95 8.70
C ALA A 64 -16.37 7.95 7.85
N GLU A 65 -16.28 8.19 6.54
CA GLU A 65 -15.54 7.30 5.64
C GLU A 65 -14.04 7.38 5.87
N ASP A 66 -13.51 8.57 6.11
CA ASP A 66 -12.10 8.75 6.47
C ASP A 66 -11.77 7.96 7.73
N ARG A 67 -12.64 8.03 8.74
CA ARG A 67 -12.45 7.28 10.00
C ARG A 67 -12.54 5.78 9.76
N ASP A 68 -13.44 5.32 8.92
CA ASP A 68 -13.57 3.90 8.57
C ASP A 68 -12.31 3.38 7.89
N PHE A 69 -11.77 4.14 6.95
CA PHE A 69 -10.52 3.77 6.30
C PHE A 69 -9.37 3.71 7.31
N ALA A 70 -9.27 4.71 8.18
CA ALA A 70 -8.22 4.76 9.19
C ALA A 70 -8.28 3.54 10.12
N VAL A 71 -9.47 3.16 10.58
CA VAL A 71 -9.65 1.97 11.42
C VAL A 71 -9.22 0.71 10.68
N ALA A 72 -9.65 0.54 9.44
CA ALA A 72 -9.28 -0.60 8.62
C ALA A 72 -7.77 -0.67 8.42
N TRP A 73 -7.15 0.44 8.07
CA TRP A 73 -5.72 0.51 7.82
C TRP A 73 -4.88 0.23 9.07
N ARG A 74 -5.26 0.83 10.21
CA ARG A 74 -4.56 0.63 11.49
C ARG A 74 -4.63 -0.81 11.96
N SER A 75 -5.73 -1.50 11.66
CA SER A 75 -5.96 -2.88 12.10
C SER A 75 -5.07 -3.89 11.39
N GLN A 76 -4.55 -3.55 10.21
CA GLN A 76 -3.75 -4.48 9.42
C GLN A 76 -2.28 -4.41 9.81
N PRO A 77 -1.62 -5.56 9.99
CA PRO A 77 -0.17 -5.57 10.21
C PRO A 77 0.56 -5.07 8.97
N LYS A 78 1.63 -4.31 9.20
CA LYS A 78 2.38 -3.66 8.13
C LYS A 78 3.85 -4.02 8.24
N TRP A 79 4.49 -4.20 7.11
CA TRP A 79 5.93 -4.41 7.01
C TRP A 79 6.49 -3.32 6.10
N VAL A 80 7.48 -2.59 6.59
CA VAL A 80 8.08 -1.47 5.88
C VAL A 80 9.50 -1.84 5.50
N VAL A 81 9.73 -1.96 4.20
CA VAL A 81 11.05 -2.30 3.66
C VAL A 81 11.85 -1.02 3.46
N SER A 82 12.83 -0.80 4.32
CA SER A 82 13.68 0.38 4.24
C SER A 82 14.96 0.18 5.04
N ARG A 83 16.09 0.63 4.48
CA ARG A 83 17.37 0.68 5.20
C ARG A 83 17.62 2.04 5.85
N SER A 84 16.88 3.06 5.44
CA SER A 84 17.08 4.43 5.89
C SER A 84 16.16 4.85 7.03
N LEU A 85 14.97 4.25 7.15
CA LEU A 85 14.09 4.50 8.29
C LEU A 85 14.68 3.87 9.55
N LYS A 86 14.60 4.60 10.66
CA LYS A 86 15.09 4.13 11.96
C LYS A 86 13.98 3.58 12.84
N SER A 87 12.73 3.97 12.59
CA SER A 87 11.59 3.52 13.36
C SER A 87 10.32 3.57 12.52
N VAL A 88 9.34 2.79 12.95
CA VAL A 88 8.01 2.74 12.35
C VAL A 88 6.96 2.90 13.43
N GLY A 89 5.74 3.24 13.01
CA GLY A 89 4.63 3.47 13.92
C GLY A 89 3.95 2.19 14.41
N PRO A 90 2.73 2.34 14.97
CA PRO A 90 1.98 1.21 15.52
C PRO A 90 1.67 0.16 14.46
N ASN A 91 1.63 -1.09 14.89
CA ASN A 91 1.28 -2.25 14.07
C ASN A 91 2.10 -2.35 12.77
N ALA A 92 3.36 -1.90 12.83
CA ALA A 92 4.28 -1.92 11.72
C ALA A 92 5.60 -2.54 12.16
N THR A 93 6.24 -3.26 11.26
CA THR A 93 7.54 -3.89 11.48
C THR A 93 8.51 -3.37 10.41
N LEU A 94 9.67 -2.91 10.84
CA LEU A 94 10.71 -2.45 9.92
C LEU A 94 11.51 -3.64 9.40
N VAL A 95 11.63 -3.73 8.09
CA VAL A 95 12.43 -4.76 7.41
C VAL A 95 13.62 -4.05 6.77
N ALA A 96 14.75 -4.04 7.47
CA ALA A 96 15.94 -3.33 7.01
C ALA A 96 16.80 -4.16 6.06
N ASP A 97 16.83 -5.47 6.25
CA ASP A 97 17.67 -6.38 5.47
C ASP A 97 16.89 -7.62 5.05
N ASP A 98 17.36 -8.28 4.00
CA ASP A 98 16.83 -9.58 3.54
C ASP A 98 15.31 -9.54 3.28
N PHE A 99 14.81 -8.46 2.67
CA PHE A 99 13.37 -8.28 2.48
C PHE A 99 12.75 -9.43 1.67
N GLU A 100 13.46 -9.95 0.70
CA GLU A 100 12.97 -11.06 -0.12
C GLU A 100 12.70 -12.32 0.71
N LYS A 101 13.63 -12.64 1.62
CA LYS A 101 13.48 -13.78 2.53
C LYS A 101 12.30 -13.57 3.49
N VAL A 102 12.17 -12.38 4.05
CA VAL A 102 11.06 -12.03 4.95
C VAL A 102 9.73 -12.17 4.22
N ILE A 103 9.63 -11.63 3.01
CA ILE A 103 8.38 -11.67 2.24
C ILE A 103 8.03 -13.10 1.82
N ARG A 104 8.99 -13.91 1.43
CA ARG A 104 8.74 -15.32 1.15
C ARG A 104 8.19 -16.06 2.37
N ARG A 105 8.71 -15.76 3.54
CA ARG A 105 8.22 -16.33 4.78
C ARG A 105 6.78 -15.89 5.08
N LEU A 106 6.48 -14.60 4.93
CA LEU A 106 5.14 -14.08 5.14
C LEU A 106 4.12 -14.74 4.18
N LYS A 107 4.49 -14.92 2.91
CA LYS A 107 3.64 -15.60 1.95
C LYS A 107 3.36 -17.04 2.36
N ALA A 108 4.35 -17.72 2.91
CA ALA A 108 4.21 -19.13 3.33
C ALA A 108 3.37 -19.27 4.60
N GLU A 109 3.52 -18.35 5.55
CA GLU A 109 2.90 -18.45 6.87
C GLU A 109 1.48 -17.87 6.96
N LEU A 110 1.19 -16.87 6.14
CA LEU A 110 -0.11 -16.18 6.16
C LEU A 110 -1.03 -16.70 5.07
N ASP A 111 -2.33 -16.52 5.29
CA ASP A 111 -3.36 -16.80 4.28
C ASP A 111 -4.07 -15.50 3.92
N GLY A 112 -4.66 -15.45 2.72
CA GLY A 112 -5.38 -14.30 2.24
C GLY A 112 -4.53 -13.44 1.31
N GLU A 113 -4.73 -12.13 1.35
CA GLU A 113 -4.06 -11.20 0.46
C GLU A 113 -3.19 -10.22 1.23
N ILE A 114 -1.97 -10.01 0.74
CA ILE A 114 -1.05 -8.98 1.23
C ILE A 114 -0.89 -7.96 0.12
N LEU A 115 -1.20 -6.70 0.42
CA LEU A 115 -1.10 -5.62 -0.56
C LEU A 115 0.27 -4.95 -0.49
N VAL A 116 0.88 -4.76 -1.65
CA VAL A 116 2.17 -4.07 -1.78
C VAL A 116 1.93 -2.63 -2.22
N GLY A 117 2.59 -1.68 -1.57
CA GLY A 117 2.59 -0.28 -1.96
C GLY A 117 4.01 0.23 -2.18
N GLY A 118 4.21 0.96 -3.27
CA GLY A 118 5.50 1.54 -3.63
C GLY A 118 6.06 0.95 -4.91
N THR A 119 6.42 1.82 -5.86
CA THR A 119 6.83 1.40 -7.20
C THR A 119 8.21 0.73 -7.21
N VAL A 120 9.16 1.26 -6.45
CA VAL A 120 10.52 0.70 -6.40
C VAL A 120 10.52 -0.68 -5.75
N LEU A 121 9.81 -0.79 -4.63
CA LEU A 121 9.67 -2.09 -3.95
C LEU A 121 8.95 -3.11 -4.84
N ALA A 122 7.88 -2.69 -5.50
CA ALA A 122 7.12 -3.57 -6.38
C ALA A 122 7.98 -4.08 -7.54
N GLN A 123 8.83 -3.23 -8.11
CA GLN A 123 9.75 -3.65 -9.15
C GLN A 123 10.70 -4.75 -8.65
N SER A 124 11.30 -4.54 -7.48
CA SER A 124 12.20 -5.53 -6.89
C SER A 124 11.49 -6.87 -6.63
N LEU A 125 10.26 -6.81 -6.14
CA LEU A 125 9.47 -8.02 -5.88
C LEU A 125 9.03 -8.72 -7.17
N ALA A 126 8.71 -7.96 -8.20
CA ALA A 126 8.37 -8.50 -9.51
C ALA A 126 9.57 -9.23 -10.13
N GLU A 127 10.76 -8.63 -10.04
CA GLU A 127 12.00 -9.25 -10.51
C GLU A 127 12.32 -10.55 -9.78
N ALA A 128 11.96 -10.63 -8.50
CA ALA A 128 12.13 -11.84 -7.69
C ALA A 128 11.00 -12.87 -7.91
N GLY A 129 10.00 -12.55 -8.74
CA GLY A 129 8.88 -13.46 -9.02
C GLY A 129 7.91 -13.62 -7.86
N LEU A 130 7.82 -12.64 -6.96
CA LEU A 130 7.02 -12.75 -5.74
C LEU A 130 5.62 -12.17 -5.86
N ILE A 131 5.34 -11.34 -6.87
CA ILE A 131 4.02 -10.73 -7.04
C ILE A 131 3.12 -11.71 -7.79
N ASP A 132 1.97 -12.02 -7.19
CA ASP A 132 1.01 -12.96 -7.74
C ASP A 132 -0.07 -12.29 -8.59
N GLU A 133 -0.39 -11.03 -8.30
CA GLU A 133 -1.47 -10.32 -8.98
C GLU A 133 -1.17 -8.83 -9.05
N TYR A 134 -1.56 -8.23 -10.17
CA TYR A 134 -1.45 -6.79 -10.40
C TYR A 134 -2.86 -6.23 -10.57
N ARG A 135 -3.19 -5.15 -9.84
CA ARG A 135 -4.48 -4.45 -9.93
C ARG A 135 -4.22 -2.99 -10.26
N LEU A 136 -4.66 -2.55 -11.43
CA LEU A 136 -4.53 -1.16 -11.86
C LEU A 136 -5.88 -0.46 -11.74
N TYR A 137 -5.89 0.65 -11.01
CA TYR A 137 -7.06 1.51 -10.87
C TYR A 137 -6.82 2.76 -11.69
N LEU A 138 -7.38 2.79 -12.91
CA LEU A 138 -7.19 3.93 -13.81
C LEU A 138 -8.01 5.12 -13.34
N ARG A 139 -7.36 6.27 -13.23
CA ARG A 139 -8.00 7.54 -12.91
C ARG A 139 -8.20 8.31 -14.21
N PRO A 140 -9.38 8.91 -14.44
CA PRO A 140 -9.65 9.63 -15.68
C PRO A 140 -9.01 11.03 -15.68
N VAL A 141 -7.71 11.08 -15.52
CA VAL A 141 -6.91 12.31 -15.50
C VAL A 141 -5.62 12.10 -16.27
N VAL A 142 -5.10 13.20 -16.82
CA VAL A 142 -3.81 13.24 -17.50
C VAL A 142 -2.91 14.17 -16.68
N LEU A 143 -1.78 13.66 -16.20
CA LEU A 143 -0.87 14.45 -15.37
C LEU A 143 0.22 15.16 -16.17
N GLY A 144 0.57 14.64 -17.34
CA GLY A 144 1.60 15.24 -18.20
C GLY A 144 3.03 15.05 -17.74
N GLY A 145 3.23 14.50 -16.55
CA GLY A 145 4.54 14.25 -15.97
C GLY A 145 4.43 13.68 -14.57
N GLY A 146 5.52 13.17 -14.03
CA GLY A 146 5.57 12.60 -12.70
C GLY A 146 6.29 11.27 -12.65
N THR A 147 5.91 10.42 -11.70
CA THR A 147 6.47 9.07 -11.52
C THR A 147 5.68 8.06 -12.37
N PRO A 148 6.32 7.45 -13.35
CA PRO A 148 5.66 6.44 -14.17
C PRO A 148 5.49 5.11 -13.44
#